data_161a0568c6ea10abcd758b4ba11f3dfe
#
_entry.id   161a0568c6ea10abcd758b4ba11f3dfe
#
_cell.length_a   1.000
_cell.length_b   1.000
_cell.length_c   1.000
_cell.angle_alpha   90.00
_cell.angle_beta   90.00
_cell.angle_gamma   90.00
#
_symmetry.space_group_name_H-M   'P 1'
#
loop_
_entity.id
_entity.type
_entity.pdbx_description
1 polymer ?
#
loop_
_entity_poly.entity_id
_entity_poly.type
_entity_poly.pdbx_seq_one_letter_code
_entity_poly.pdbx_strand_id
1 'polypeptide(L)'
;MAHSVEAVSLIVAALGDSITAGSPLWDPDPAVRRRIAAALDERSQWEWWAARGDPGLEFVNCGVYGERAEEIERRLERCAAGAAVLVVQGGINDVAQGLQVEPAAEALRRMVRDGRGLGLRVVLADVLPWNNGWPAAEGPIRRLNELVRAIGAEERVPILPFHDTLEDPARPGRMRADWTSDGDHPSVAGYRRLGELAFRLP
;
A
#
# COMPACT_ATOMS: atom_id res chain seq x y z
N MET A 1 35.35 26.07 6.41
CA MET A 1 34.93 24.67 6.35
C MET A 1 33.42 24.66 6.56
N ALA A 2 32.65 24.44 5.51
CA ALA A 2 31.20 24.33 5.62
C ALA A 2 30.89 22.92 6.14
N HIS A 3 30.35 22.81 7.34
CA HIS A 3 29.78 21.56 7.80
C HIS A 3 28.47 21.32 6.98
N SER A 4 28.54 20.37 6.05
CA SER A 4 27.30 19.83 5.47
C SER A 4 26.53 19.12 6.60
N VAL A 5 25.43 19.71 7.03
CA VAL A 5 24.46 19.01 7.86
C VAL A 5 23.90 17.92 6.96
N GLU A 6 24.25 16.65 7.20
CA GLU A 6 23.57 15.53 6.56
C GLU A 6 22.10 15.63 6.94
N ALA A 7 21.25 15.83 5.95
CA ALA A 7 19.81 15.83 6.17
C ALA A 7 19.42 14.42 6.61
N VAL A 8 18.92 14.29 7.84
CA VAL A 8 18.43 13.01 8.36
C VAL A 8 17.20 12.62 7.56
N SER A 9 17.32 11.54 6.79
CA SER A 9 16.18 11.00 6.03
C SER A 9 15.08 10.51 6.96
N LEU A 10 13.84 10.79 6.59
CA LEU A 10 12.67 10.27 7.29
C LEU A 10 12.38 8.85 6.82
N ILE A 11 12.56 7.87 7.70
CA ILE A 11 12.33 6.46 7.38
C ILE A 11 10.82 6.16 7.44
N VAL A 12 10.29 5.65 6.33
CA VAL A 12 8.90 5.26 6.15
C VAL A 12 8.83 3.75 5.96
N ALA A 13 8.22 3.03 6.89
CA ALA A 13 7.91 1.61 6.72
C ALA A 13 6.62 1.47 5.91
N ALA A 14 6.68 0.79 4.77
CA ALA A 14 5.53 0.43 3.94
C ALA A 14 5.15 -1.03 4.21
N LEU A 15 4.12 -1.25 5.03
CA LEU A 15 3.63 -2.56 5.42
C LEU A 15 2.41 -2.92 4.58
N GLY A 16 2.47 -4.03 3.82
CA GLY A 16 1.35 -4.42 2.98
C GLY A 16 1.52 -5.74 2.25
N ASP A 17 0.68 -5.94 1.25
CA ASP A 17 0.63 -7.12 0.39
C ASP A 17 1.43 -6.92 -0.92
N SER A 18 0.99 -7.57 -2.02
CA SER A 18 1.62 -7.47 -3.35
C SER A 18 1.62 -6.06 -3.94
N ILE A 19 0.66 -5.21 -3.55
CA ILE A 19 0.59 -3.82 -4.02
C ILE A 19 1.75 -3.00 -3.43
N THR A 20 2.06 -3.22 -2.16
CA THR A 20 3.23 -2.64 -1.51
C THR A 20 4.52 -3.30 -2.00
N ALA A 21 4.54 -4.63 -2.19
CA ALA A 21 5.73 -5.33 -2.70
C ALA A 21 6.19 -4.82 -4.08
N GLY A 22 5.25 -4.38 -4.94
CA GLY A 22 5.55 -3.92 -6.29
C GLY A 22 5.30 -4.96 -7.39
N SER A 23 4.44 -5.93 -7.11
CA SER A 23 4.07 -6.97 -8.08
C SER A 23 3.38 -6.38 -9.32
N PRO A 24 3.52 -7.02 -10.51
CA PRO A 24 4.23 -8.28 -10.73
C PRO A 24 5.70 -8.11 -11.14
N LEU A 25 6.23 -6.89 -11.23
CA LEU A 25 7.57 -6.64 -11.80
C LEU A 25 8.65 -6.40 -10.74
N TRP A 26 8.26 -6.36 -9.46
CA TRP A 26 9.19 -6.18 -8.35
C TRP A 26 8.73 -6.91 -7.10
N ASP A 27 9.67 -7.16 -6.20
CA ASP A 27 9.43 -7.69 -4.85
C ASP A 27 10.62 -7.32 -3.96
N PRO A 28 10.44 -6.92 -2.69
CA PRO A 28 11.53 -6.61 -1.78
C PRO A 28 12.42 -7.82 -1.46
N ASP A 29 11.89 -9.06 -1.54
CA ASP A 29 12.67 -10.28 -1.35
C ASP A 29 13.47 -10.66 -2.60
N PRO A 30 14.82 -10.68 -2.54
CA PRO A 30 15.65 -11.12 -3.66
C PRO A 30 15.36 -12.56 -4.12
N ALA A 31 14.87 -13.43 -3.23
CA ALA A 31 14.52 -14.79 -3.60
C ALA A 31 13.26 -14.85 -4.46
N VAL A 32 12.30 -13.97 -4.20
CA VAL A 32 11.10 -13.81 -5.03
C VAL A 32 11.48 -13.19 -6.37
N ARG A 33 12.28 -12.10 -6.38
CA ARG A 33 12.73 -11.47 -7.64
C ARG A 33 13.39 -12.45 -8.61
N ARG A 34 14.17 -13.41 -8.11
CA ARG A 34 14.79 -14.45 -8.99
C ARG A 34 13.80 -15.36 -9.67
N ARG A 35 12.54 -15.40 -9.24
CA ARG A 35 11.46 -16.22 -9.82
C ARG A 35 10.55 -15.44 -10.76
N ILE A 36 10.66 -14.11 -10.76
CA ILE A 36 9.89 -13.28 -11.69
C ILE A 36 10.42 -13.51 -13.08
N ALA A 37 9.56 -14.04 -13.97
CA ALA A 37 9.93 -14.36 -15.35
C ALA A 37 10.05 -13.13 -16.26
N ALA A 38 9.37 -12.04 -15.90
CA ALA A 38 9.44 -10.77 -16.62
C ALA A 38 10.74 -9.99 -16.28
N ALA A 39 11.07 -8.98 -17.08
CA ALA A 39 12.13 -8.06 -16.75
C ALA A 39 11.76 -7.30 -15.48
N LEU A 40 12.65 -7.34 -14.47
CA LEU A 40 12.45 -6.60 -13.23
C LEU A 40 12.42 -5.10 -13.49
N ASP A 41 11.49 -4.42 -12.83
CA ASP A 41 11.38 -2.97 -12.89
C ASP A 41 11.08 -2.41 -11.49
N GLU A 42 12.06 -1.81 -10.85
CA GLU A 42 11.93 -1.19 -9.53
C GLU A 42 10.92 -0.04 -9.49
N ARG A 43 10.58 0.55 -10.66
CA ARG A 43 9.53 1.56 -10.79
C ARG A 43 8.12 0.99 -10.59
N SER A 44 8.00 -0.34 -10.47
CA SER A 44 6.77 -1.04 -10.10
C SER A 44 6.47 -0.95 -8.60
N GLN A 45 6.86 0.15 -7.95
CA GLN A 45 6.64 0.43 -6.52
C GLN A 45 6.20 1.88 -6.36
N TRP A 46 5.14 2.14 -5.61
CA TRP A 46 4.71 3.50 -5.32
C TRP A 46 5.74 4.24 -4.43
N GLU A 47 6.44 3.53 -3.57
CA GLU A 47 7.50 4.03 -2.70
C GLU A 47 8.66 4.63 -3.50
N TRP A 48 9.05 3.98 -4.60
CA TRP A 48 10.09 4.46 -5.50
C TRP A 48 9.73 5.84 -6.09
N TRP A 49 8.47 6.03 -6.48
CA TRP A 49 7.99 7.28 -7.03
C TRP A 49 7.83 8.37 -5.95
N ALA A 50 7.36 7.98 -4.74
CA ALA A 50 7.26 8.88 -3.61
C ALA A 50 8.64 9.42 -3.18
N ALA A 51 9.65 8.53 -3.06
CA ALA A 51 11.03 8.92 -2.73
C ALA A 51 11.67 9.83 -3.80
N ARG A 52 11.33 9.64 -5.08
CA ARG A 52 11.79 10.57 -6.13
C ARG A 52 11.14 11.95 -6.03
N GLY A 53 9.92 12.02 -5.55
CA GLY A 53 9.20 13.28 -5.32
C GLY A 53 9.72 14.04 -4.09
N ASP A 54 10.22 13.31 -3.09
CA ASP A 54 10.82 13.86 -1.86
C ASP A 54 12.08 13.08 -1.48
N PRO A 55 13.29 13.56 -1.84
CA PRO A 55 14.55 12.90 -1.50
C PRO A 55 14.86 12.81 0.00
N GLY A 56 14.08 13.49 0.85
CA GLY A 56 14.18 13.37 2.31
C GLY A 56 13.52 12.10 2.85
N LEU A 57 12.86 11.29 1.99
CA LEU A 57 12.20 10.05 2.38
C LEU A 57 13.05 8.83 2.03
N GLU A 58 13.14 7.91 2.97
CA GLU A 58 13.71 6.58 2.77
C GLU A 58 12.63 5.54 3.10
N PHE A 59 12.40 4.59 2.19
CA PHE A 59 11.36 3.58 2.37
C PHE A 59 11.94 2.21 2.72
N VAL A 60 11.33 1.58 3.71
CA VAL A 60 11.47 0.15 3.99
C VAL A 60 10.25 -0.55 3.42
N ASN A 61 10.39 -1.20 2.26
CA ASN A 61 9.30 -1.96 1.65
C ASN A 61 9.16 -3.31 2.35
N CYS A 62 8.04 -3.51 3.03
CA CYS A 62 7.65 -4.74 3.74
C CYS A 62 6.41 -5.38 3.08
N GLY A 63 6.24 -5.23 1.77
CA GLY A 63 5.18 -5.91 1.03
C GLY A 63 5.46 -7.41 0.92
N VAL A 64 4.40 -8.23 1.02
CA VAL A 64 4.48 -9.68 0.77
C VAL A 64 3.29 -10.12 -0.06
N TYR A 65 3.57 -10.72 -1.21
CA TYR A 65 2.56 -11.17 -2.16
C TYR A 65 1.53 -12.11 -1.52
N GLY A 66 0.26 -11.85 -1.77
CA GLY A 66 -0.85 -12.74 -1.43
C GLY A 66 -1.30 -12.70 0.03
N GLU A 67 -0.64 -11.92 0.90
CA GLU A 67 -1.01 -11.85 2.32
C GLU A 67 -2.34 -11.12 2.54
N ARG A 68 -3.14 -11.69 3.46
CA ARG A 68 -4.36 -11.09 4.00
C ARG A 68 -4.02 -10.11 5.13
N ALA A 69 -4.98 -9.29 5.51
CA ALA A 69 -4.78 -8.27 6.53
C ALA A 69 -4.21 -8.81 7.86
N GLU A 70 -4.69 -9.98 8.34
CA GLU A 70 -4.17 -10.61 9.56
C GLU A 70 -2.74 -11.16 9.41
N GLU A 71 -2.32 -11.54 8.21
CA GLU A 71 -0.96 -12.01 7.93
C GLU A 71 0.02 -10.84 7.88
N ILE A 72 -0.41 -9.73 7.30
CA ILE A 72 0.33 -8.45 7.28
C ILE A 72 0.55 -7.95 8.71
N GLU A 73 -0.49 -7.98 9.56
CA GLU A 73 -0.44 -7.55 10.96
C GLU A 73 0.69 -8.21 11.76
N ARG A 74 0.91 -9.52 11.57
CA ARG A 74 1.96 -10.29 12.28
C ARG A 74 3.38 -9.81 12.01
N ARG A 75 3.58 -8.99 10.97
CA ARG A 75 4.91 -8.49 10.58
C ARG A 75 5.15 -7.04 10.99
N LEU A 76 4.17 -6.39 11.60
CA LEU A 76 4.19 -4.95 11.90
C LEU A 76 5.44 -4.54 12.68
N GLU A 77 5.69 -5.14 13.83
CA GLU A 77 6.82 -4.75 14.70
C GLU A 77 8.17 -4.87 13.99
N ARG A 78 8.36 -5.96 13.23
CA ARG A 78 9.61 -6.17 12.49
C ARG A 78 9.76 -5.15 11.36
N CYS A 79 8.69 -4.83 10.66
CA CYS A 79 8.69 -3.84 9.58
C CYS A 79 8.93 -2.44 10.12
N ALA A 80 8.28 -2.10 11.22
CA ALA A 80 8.30 -0.78 11.84
C ALA A 80 9.65 -0.42 12.50
N ALA A 81 10.56 -1.38 12.66
CA ALA A 81 11.81 -1.18 13.38
C ALA A 81 12.67 -0.06 12.75
N GLY A 82 12.93 0.99 13.51
CA GLY A 82 13.73 2.15 13.08
C GLY A 82 12.96 3.17 12.22
N ALA A 83 11.69 2.93 11.89
CA ALA A 83 10.89 3.88 11.13
C ALA A 83 10.34 4.99 12.00
N ALA A 84 10.01 6.13 11.38
CA ALA A 84 9.30 7.24 12.00
C ALA A 84 7.83 7.29 11.53
N VAL A 85 7.55 6.69 10.38
CA VAL A 85 6.22 6.63 9.76
C VAL A 85 5.91 5.18 9.38
N LEU A 86 4.67 4.77 9.57
CA LEU A 86 4.13 3.49 9.10
C LEU A 86 2.99 3.74 8.12
N VAL A 87 3.14 3.26 6.90
CA VAL A 87 2.04 3.15 5.93
C VAL A 87 1.51 1.73 5.99
N VAL A 88 0.20 1.59 6.25
CA VAL A 88 -0.49 0.30 6.28
C VAL A 88 -1.36 0.16 5.03
N GLN A 89 -1.18 -0.94 4.29
CA GLN A 89 -1.99 -1.30 3.13
C GLN A 89 -2.37 -2.77 3.20
N GLY A 90 -3.60 -3.14 2.83
CA GLY A 90 -4.04 -4.53 2.81
C GLY A 90 -5.56 -4.69 2.67
N GLY A 91 -5.99 -5.95 2.61
CA GLY A 91 -7.40 -6.34 2.57
C GLY A 91 -7.91 -6.77 1.20
N ILE A 92 -7.18 -6.51 0.10
CA ILE A 92 -7.60 -6.98 -1.23
C ILE A 92 -7.60 -8.51 -1.31
N ASN A 93 -6.65 -9.18 -0.65
CA ASN A 93 -6.56 -10.63 -0.66
C ASN A 93 -7.67 -11.29 0.19
N ASP A 94 -8.20 -10.60 1.20
CA ASP A 94 -9.37 -11.04 1.94
C ASP A 94 -10.60 -11.05 1.02
N VAL A 95 -10.79 -9.99 0.24
CA VAL A 95 -11.84 -9.91 -0.79
C VAL A 95 -11.63 -10.98 -1.88
N ALA A 96 -10.41 -11.15 -2.39
CA ALA A 96 -10.11 -12.11 -3.44
C ALA A 96 -10.37 -13.57 -3.01
N GLN A 97 -10.24 -13.86 -1.73
CA GLN A 97 -10.56 -15.17 -1.15
C GLN A 97 -12.03 -15.32 -0.74
N GLY A 98 -12.87 -14.31 -1.01
CA GLY A 98 -14.30 -14.35 -0.70
C GLY A 98 -14.59 -14.28 0.81
N LEU A 99 -13.68 -13.74 1.60
CA LEU A 99 -13.84 -13.59 3.05
C LEU A 99 -14.70 -12.37 3.40
N GLN A 100 -15.25 -12.36 4.62
CA GLN A 100 -15.90 -11.18 5.17
C GLN A 100 -14.87 -10.07 5.36
N VAL A 101 -15.23 -8.82 5.06
CA VAL A 101 -14.31 -7.69 5.09
C VAL A 101 -14.15 -7.06 6.48
N GLU A 102 -15.09 -7.33 7.39
CA GLU A 102 -15.04 -6.82 8.76
C GLU A 102 -13.81 -7.30 9.55
N PRO A 103 -13.42 -8.59 9.52
CA PRO A 103 -12.17 -9.05 10.14
C PRO A 103 -10.92 -8.39 9.54
N ALA A 104 -10.89 -8.17 8.22
CA ALA A 104 -9.79 -7.45 7.57
C ALA A 104 -9.70 -5.99 8.04
N ALA A 105 -10.84 -5.30 8.11
CA ALA A 105 -10.91 -3.94 8.63
C ALA A 105 -10.44 -3.86 10.10
N GLU A 106 -10.82 -4.85 10.92
CA GLU A 106 -10.39 -4.87 12.32
C GLU A 106 -8.88 -5.15 12.46
N ALA A 107 -8.29 -5.98 11.60
CA ALA A 107 -6.84 -6.16 11.54
C ALA A 107 -6.13 -4.84 11.14
N LEU A 108 -6.66 -4.11 10.15
CA LEU A 108 -6.16 -2.78 9.78
C LEU A 108 -6.25 -1.79 10.94
N ARG A 109 -7.35 -1.80 11.70
CA ARG A 109 -7.54 -0.97 12.89
C ARG A 109 -6.49 -1.30 13.97
N ARG A 110 -6.24 -2.59 14.24
CA ARG A 110 -5.20 -3.01 15.21
C ARG A 110 -3.84 -2.52 14.75
N MET A 111 -3.48 -2.69 13.47
CA MET A 111 -2.21 -2.19 12.94
C MET A 111 -2.04 -0.68 13.12
N VAL A 112 -3.09 0.11 12.94
CA VAL A 112 -3.07 1.55 13.21
C VAL A 112 -2.79 1.83 14.68
N ARG A 113 -3.47 1.15 15.60
CA ARG A 113 -3.30 1.34 17.05
C ARG A 113 -1.92 0.90 17.53
N ASP A 114 -1.47 -0.25 17.07
CA ASP A 114 -0.17 -0.82 17.42
C ASP A 114 0.98 0.05 16.90
N GLY A 115 0.89 0.52 15.64
CA GLY A 115 1.86 1.46 15.09
C GLY A 115 1.94 2.76 15.90
N ARG A 116 0.79 3.31 16.32
CA ARG A 116 0.77 4.48 17.22
C ARG A 116 1.32 4.15 18.61
N GLY A 117 1.03 2.94 19.13
CA GLY A 117 1.60 2.44 20.39
C GLY A 117 3.12 2.36 20.37
N LEU A 118 3.70 2.11 19.19
CA LEU A 118 5.16 2.15 18.95
C LEU A 118 5.71 3.58 18.75
N GLY A 119 4.86 4.62 18.83
CA GLY A 119 5.25 6.02 18.66
C GLY A 119 5.38 6.47 17.21
N LEU A 120 4.88 5.69 16.24
CA LEU A 120 4.95 6.03 14.82
C LEU A 120 3.82 6.98 14.41
N ARG A 121 4.08 7.80 13.41
CA ARG A 121 3.02 8.42 12.62
C ARG A 121 2.46 7.37 11.68
N VAL A 122 1.15 7.12 11.74
CA VAL A 122 0.52 6.08 10.94
C VAL A 122 -0.33 6.70 9.84
N VAL A 123 -0.27 6.10 8.66
CA VAL A 123 -1.07 6.42 7.48
C VAL A 123 -1.69 5.12 6.98
N LEU A 124 -2.97 5.14 6.61
CA LEU A 124 -3.67 3.95 6.11
C LEU A 124 -4.03 4.17 4.63
N ALA A 125 -3.78 3.19 3.78
CA ALA A 125 -4.22 3.22 2.39
C ALA A 125 -5.57 2.51 2.22
N ASP A 126 -6.45 3.04 1.38
CA ASP A 126 -7.65 2.34 0.97
C ASP A 126 -7.34 1.29 -0.12
N VAL A 127 -8.28 0.35 -0.31
CA VAL A 127 -8.14 -0.76 -1.26
C VAL A 127 -8.45 -0.26 -2.66
N LEU A 128 -7.52 -0.47 -3.58
CA LEU A 128 -7.63 -0.08 -4.99
C LEU A 128 -8.74 -0.87 -5.74
N PRO A 129 -9.23 -0.40 -6.90
CA PRO A 129 -10.17 -1.15 -7.72
C PRO A 129 -9.53 -2.44 -8.24
N TRP A 130 -10.32 -3.48 -8.46
CA TRP A 130 -9.82 -4.79 -8.91
C TRP A 130 -10.55 -5.29 -10.16
N ASN A 131 -9.87 -5.23 -11.32
CA ASN A 131 -10.49 -5.52 -12.61
C ASN A 131 -10.89 -6.99 -12.78
N ASN A 132 -10.03 -7.93 -12.35
CA ASN A 132 -10.32 -9.36 -12.47
C ASN A 132 -11.40 -9.83 -11.49
N GLY A 133 -11.62 -9.12 -10.39
CA GLY A 133 -12.70 -9.39 -9.44
C GLY A 133 -14.03 -8.73 -9.80
N TRP A 134 -14.02 -7.78 -10.76
CA TRP A 134 -15.22 -7.05 -11.12
C TRP A 134 -16.24 -7.94 -11.88
N PRO A 135 -17.56 -7.81 -11.66
CA PRO A 135 -18.22 -6.90 -10.72
C PRO A 135 -18.38 -7.47 -9.30
N ALA A 136 -18.07 -8.74 -9.07
CA ALA A 136 -18.35 -9.43 -7.81
C ALA A 136 -17.61 -8.80 -6.60
N ALA A 137 -16.39 -8.33 -6.81
CA ALA A 137 -15.57 -7.72 -5.77
C ALA A 137 -15.90 -6.25 -5.48
N GLU A 138 -16.66 -5.56 -6.36
CA GLU A 138 -16.96 -4.13 -6.20
C GLU A 138 -17.65 -3.81 -4.88
N GLY A 139 -18.71 -4.58 -4.54
CA GLY A 139 -19.43 -4.41 -3.28
C GLY A 139 -18.54 -4.60 -2.04
N PRO A 140 -17.84 -5.73 -1.92
CA PRO A 140 -16.86 -5.96 -0.86
C PRO A 140 -15.76 -4.90 -0.75
N ILE A 141 -15.15 -4.47 -1.86
CA ILE A 141 -14.12 -3.42 -1.85
C ILE A 141 -14.71 -2.09 -1.35
N ARG A 142 -15.88 -1.69 -1.87
CA ARG A 142 -16.56 -0.48 -1.40
C ARG A 142 -16.84 -0.54 0.10
N ARG A 143 -17.34 -1.67 0.58
CA ARG A 143 -17.62 -1.87 2.01
C ARG A 143 -16.34 -1.78 2.85
N LEU A 144 -15.26 -2.41 2.42
CA LEU A 144 -13.97 -2.34 3.12
C LEU A 144 -13.44 -0.90 3.15
N ASN A 145 -13.54 -0.17 2.03
CA ASN A 145 -13.10 1.23 1.96
C ASN A 145 -13.97 2.18 2.82
N GLU A 146 -15.26 1.88 3.01
CA GLU A 146 -16.09 2.58 4.01
C GLU A 146 -15.55 2.35 5.43
N LEU A 147 -15.20 1.12 5.78
CA LEU A 147 -14.62 0.77 7.07
C LEU A 147 -13.24 1.42 7.26
N VAL A 148 -12.39 1.41 6.23
CA VAL A 148 -11.07 2.09 6.24
C VAL A 148 -11.24 3.59 6.52
N ARG A 149 -12.18 4.25 5.84
CA ARG A 149 -12.47 5.68 6.11
C ARG A 149 -12.98 5.92 7.53
N ALA A 150 -13.83 5.01 8.04
CA ALA A 150 -14.30 5.09 9.42
C ALA A 150 -13.13 4.96 10.43
N ILE A 151 -12.21 4.00 10.19
CA ILE A 151 -10.98 3.85 10.98
C ILE A 151 -10.15 5.13 10.94
N GLY A 152 -9.94 5.69 9.74
CA GLY A 152 -9.21 6.95 9.57
C GLY A 152 -9.77 8.09 10.41
N ALA A 153 -11.10 8.24 10.42
CA ALA A 153 -11.80 9.26 11.20
C ALA A 153 -11.71 9.01 12.72
N GLU A 154 -11.97 7.80 13.17
CA GLU A 154 -11.97 7.39 14.57
C GLU A 154 -10.57 7.46 15.19
N GLU A 155 -9.57 6.93 14.49
CA GLU A 155 -8.18 6.90 14.94
C GLU A 155 -7.41 8.19 14.58
N ARG A 156 -8.02 9.11 13.85
CA ARG A 156 -7.42 10.38 13.38
C ARG A 156 -6.11 10.14 12.62
N VAL A 157 -6.13 9.20 11.68
CA VAL A 157 -5.03 8.93 10.76
C VAL A 157 -5.44 9.26 9.32
N PRO A 158 -4.54 9.83 8.51
CA PRO A 158 -4.84 10.13 7.12
C PRO A 158 -5.02 8.86 6.30
N ILE A 159 -5.85 8.95 5.27
CA ILE A 159 -6.08 7.89 4.29
C ILE A 159 -5.39 8.28 2.98
N LEU A 160 -4.57 7.40 2.44
CA LEU A 160 -4.05 7.50 1.08
C LEU A 160 -5.15 7.01 0.10
N PRO A 161 -5.59 7.84 -0.84
CA PRO A 161 -6.71 7.52 -1.72
C PRO A 161 -6.25 6.66 -2.91
N PHE A 162 -5.80 5.43 -2.66
CA PHE A 162 -5.31 4.52 -3.70
C PHE A 162 -6.44 4.13 -4.66
N HIS A 163 -7.66 3.94 -4.12
CA HIS A 163 -8.84 3.63 -4.91
C HIS A 163 -9.13 4.72 -5.95
N ASP A 164 -9.40 5.93 -5.48
CA ASP A 164 -9.79 7.04 -6.35
C ASP A 164 -8.68 7.44 -7.32
N THR A 165 -7.41 7.22 -6.93
CA THR A 165 -6.25 7.53 -7.77
C THR A 165 -6.15 6.62 -9.00
N LEU A 166 -6.61 5.36 -8.90
CA LEU A 166 -6.53 4.37 -9.97
C LEU A 166 -7.87 4.05 -10.62
N GLU A 167 -8.98 4.52 -10.06
CA GLU A 167 -10.29 4.28 -10.64
C GLU A 167 -10.43 4.95 -12.01
N ASP A 168 -11.03 4.24 -12.96
CA ASP A 168 -11.40 4.77 -14.26
C ASP A 168 -12.72 5.54 -14.14
N PRO A 169 -12.72 6.88 -14.31
CA PRO A 169 -13.96 7.67 -14.20
C PRO A 169 -15.04 7.25 -15.18
N ALA A 170 -14.67 6.62 -16.31
CA ALA A 170 -15.62 6.12 -17.31
C ALA A 170 -16.15 4.71 -16.95
N ARG A 171 -15.52 4.01 -16.01
CA ARG A 171 -15.87 2.65 -15.59
C ARG A 171 -15.66 2.47 -14.08
N PRO A 172 -16.56 3.04 -13.26
CA PRO A 172 -16.44 2.95 -11.80
C PRO A 172 -16.25 1.53 -11.29
N GLY A 173 -15.45 1.38 -10.22
CA GLY A 173 -15.07 0.11 -9.62
C GLY A 173 -13.92 -0.63 -10.33
N ARG A 174 -13.35 -0.05 -11.41
CA ARG A 174 -12.27 -0.66 -12.20
C ARG A 174 -11.07 0.27 -12.29
N MET A 175 -9.87 -0.32 -12.25
CA MET A 175 -8.67 0.41 -12.66
C MET A 175 -8.73 0.72 -14.15
N ARG A 176 -8.28 1.91 -14.53
CA ARG A 176 -8.10 2.26 -15.93
C ARG A 176 -7.06 1.32 -16.58
N ALA A 177 -7.31 0.93 -17.83
CA ALA A 177 -6.57 -0.14 -18.49
C ALA A 177 -5.05 0.10 -18.59
N ASP A 178 -4.60 1.34 -18.74
CA ASP A 178 -3.19 1.71 -18.78
C ASP A 178 -2.53 1.82 -17.38
N TRP A 179 -3.31 1.76 -16.31
CA TRP A 179 -2.83 1.79 -14.92
C TRP A 179 -2.76 0.43 -14.24
N THR A 180 -3.17 -0.64 -14.94
CA THR A 180 -3.00 -2.02 -14.47
C THR A 180 -2.13 -2.82 -15.44
N SER A 181 -1.36 -3.77 -14.93
CA SER A 181 -0.51 -4.65 -15.72
C SER A 181 -1.21 -5.96 -16.11
N ASP A 182 -2.01 -6.51 -15.20
CA ASP A 182 -2.62 -7.84 -15.29
C ASP A 182 -4.10 -7.87 -14.87
N GLY A 183 -4.65 -6.72 -14.50
CA GLY A 183 -6.01 -6.59 -13.97
C GLY A 183 -6.09 -6.73 -12.44
N ASP A 184 -5.00 -7.14 -11.78
CA ASP A 184 -4.88 -7.31 -10.34
C ASP A 184 -3.96 -6.25 -9.72
N HIS A 185 -2.86 -5.95 -10.39
CA HIS A 185 -1.80 -5.08 -9.89
C HIS A 185 -1.65 -3.81 -10.75
N PRO A 186 -1.21 -2.69 -10.16
CA PRO A 186 -0.89 -1.51 -10.92
C PRO A 186 0.24 -1.77 -11.93
N SER A 187 0.17 -1.13 -13.10
CA SER A 187 1.30 -0.99 -13.99
C SER A 187 2.33 0.01 -13.42
N VAL A 188 3.50 0.13 -14.04
CA VAL A 188 4.47 1.17 -13.69
C VAL A 188 3.83 2.57 -13.70
N ALA A 189 2.92 2.84 -14.66
CA ALA A 189 2.17 4.09 -14.71
C ALA A 189 1.18 4.23 -13.53
N GLY A 190 0.53 3.13 -13.14
CA GLY A 190 -0.34 3.08 -11.95
C GLY A 190 0.44 3.32 -10.67
N TYR A 191 1.56 2.64 -10.48
CA TYR A 191 2.44 2.85 -9.31
C TYR A 191 2.99 4.29 -9.24
N ARG A 192 3.32 4.87 -10.40
CA ARG A 192 3.70 6.28 -10.47
C ARG A 192 2.60 7.19 -9.94
N ARG A 193 1.36 6.96 -10.34
CA ARG A 193 0.23 7.73 -9.84
C ARG A 193 0.04 7.60 -8.34
N LEU A 194 0.18 6.39 -7.79
CA LEU A 194 0.09 6.17 -6.35
C LEU A 194 1.18 6.95 -5.60
N GLY A 195 2.43 6.88 -6.04
CA GLY A 195 3.54 7.60 -5.40
C GLY A 195 3.48 9.12 -5.56
N GLU A 196 3.12 9.62 -6.76
CA GLU A 196 3.14 11.06 -7.05
C GLU A 196 1.85 11.77 -6.63
N LEU A 197 0.67 11.11 -6.66
CA LEU A 197 -0.62 11.74 -6.46
C LEU A 197 -1.33 11.31 -5.17
N ALA A 198 -1.28 10.03 -4.80
CA ALA A 198 -1.96 9.52 -3.62
C ALA A 198 -1.12 9.63 -2.34
N PHE A 199 0.18 9.33 -2.42
CA PHE A 199 1.04 9.36 -1.25
C PHE A 199 1.24 10.79 -0.75
N ARG A 200 0.88 11.03 0.51
CA ARG A 200 1.11 12.29 1.24
C ARG A 200 1.35 11.95 2.71
N LEU A 201 2.36 12.55 3.29
CA LEU A 201 2.57 12.52 4.74
C LEU A 201 1.87 13.71 5.40
N PRO A 202 1.33 13.54 6.62
CA PRO A 202 0.72 14.61 7.39
C PRO A 202 1.75 15.59 7.94
#